data_507ad13078d3a2baaef0d26758bd5a61
#
_entry.id   507ad13078d3a2baaef0d26758bd5a61
#
_cell.length_a   1.000
_cell.length_b   1.000
_cell.length_c   1.000
_cell.angle_alpha   90.00
_cell.angle_beta   90.00
_cell.angle_gamma   90.00
#
_symmetry.space_group_name_H-M   'P 1'
#
loop_
_entity.id
_entity.type
_entity.pdbx_description
1 polymer ?
#
loop_
_entity_poly.entity_id
_entity_poly.type
_entity_poly.pdbx_seq_one_letter_code
_entity_poly.pdbx_strand_id
1 'polypeptide(L)'
;MRKENKWIALYHRYEETFWYLVFGGLTTLLNLVVFYVMYEWWGIDKVVSNVTAWVAGVLFAFVTNKLFVFHSGGWNGKKLWWELGTFVSARLFSGVFDTVFLVAFTEWLMRLPAMPVKIVSNILVIIMNYVFSKWIVFRKKAE
;
A
#
# COMPACT_ATOMS: atom_id res chain seq x y z
N MET A 1 -30.98 -25.99 -1.86
CA MET A 1 -30.18 -24.74 -1.74
C MET A 1 -29.80 -24.52 -0.30
N ARG A 2 -28.52 -24.64 0.01
CA ARG A 2 -28.03 -24.19 1.32
C ARG A 2 -28.08 -22.66 1.34
N LYS A 3 -28.82 -22.10 2.26
CA LYS A 3 -28.72 -20.68 2.59
C LYS A 3 -27.30 -20.45 3.11
N GLU A 4 -26.44 -19.86 2.32
CA GLU A 4 -25.16 -19.41 2.84
C GLU A 4 -25.41 -18.55 4.07
N ASN A 5 -24.70 -18.86 5.13
CA ASN A 5 -24.82 -18.10 6.36
C ASN A 5 -24.40 -16.66 6.06
N LYS A 6 -25.26 -15.70 6.35
CA LYS A 6 -25.01 -14.26 6.12
C LYS A 6 -23.67 -13.81 6.68
N TRP A 7 -23.21 -14.43 7.76
CA TRP A 7 -21.93 -14.12 8.38
C TRP A 7 -20.72 -14.59 7.54
N ILE A 8 -20.85 -15.75 6.90
CA ILE A 8 -19.81 -16.28 6.00
C ILE A 8 -19.71 -15.40 4.75
N ALA A 9 -20.84 -15.03 4.17
CA ALA A 9 -20.88 -14.13 3.03
C ALA A 9 -20.29 -12.74 3.37
N LEU A 10 -20.60 -12.23 4.55
CA LEU A 10 -20.06 -10.97 5.04
C LEU A 10 -18.54 -11.04 5.26
N TYR A 11 -18.06 -12.14 5.86
CA TYR A 11 -16.62 -12.38 6.02
C TYR A 11 -15.90 -12.39 4.68
N HIS A 12 -16.37 -13.17 3.71
CA HIS A 12 -15.76 -13.21 2.38
C HIS A 12 -15.78 -11.86 1.66
N ARG A 13 -16.81 -11.05 1.92
CA ARG A 13 -16.92 -9.72 1.33
C ARG A 13 -15.83 -8.75 1.85
N TYR A 14 -15.49 -8.83 3.12
CA TYR A 14 -14.53 -7.93 3.76
C TYR A 14 -13.16 -8.55 4.02
N GLU A 15 -12.99 -9.84 3.75
CA GLU A 15 -11.72 -10.56 3.94
C GLU A 15 -10.56 -9.88 3.23
N GLU A 16 -10.75 -9.51 1.97
CA GLU A 16 -9.75 -8.85 1.15
C GLU A 16 -9.31 -7.51 1.76
N THR A 17 -10.25 -6.68 2.18
CA THR A 17 -9.97 -5.41 2.85
C THR A 17 -9.25 -5.61 4.17
N PHE A 18 -9.68 -6.59 4.97
CA PHE A 18 -9.06 -6.92 6.25
C PHE A 18 -7.59 -7.31 6.08
N TRP A 19 -7.30 -8.26 5.19
CA TRP A 19 -5.92 -8.69 4.93
C TRP A 19 -5.06 -7.60 4.31
N TYR A 20 -5.64 -6.76 3.46
CA TYR A 20 -4.94 -5.58 2.94
C TYR A 20 -4.48 -4.65 4.07
N LEU A 21 -5.34 -4.38 5.04
CA LEU A 21 -4.99 -3.53 6.18
C LEU A 21 -3.96 -4.18 7.09
N VAL A 22 -4.07 -5.47 7.35
CA VAL A 22 -3.08 -6.23 8.15
C VAL A 22 -1.70 -6.17 7.50
N PHE A 23 -1.60 -6.50 6.22
CA PHE A 23 -0.32 -6.47 5.51
C PHE A 23 0.18 -5.04 5.27
N GLY A 24 -0.71 -4.07 5.17
CA GLY A 24 -0.36 -2.65 5.14
C GLY A 24 0.31 -2.19 6.43
N GLY A 25 -0.22 -2.62 7.57
CA GLY A 25 0.40 -2.38 8.88
C GLY A 25 1.77 -3.05 9.01
N LEU A 26 1.89 -4.29 8.57
CA LEU A 26 3.17 -5.02 8.55
C LEU A 26 4.19 -4.37 7.61
N THR A 27 3.75 -3.87 6.46
CA THR A 27 4.60 -3.12 5.53
C THR A 27 5.17 -1.86 6.19
N THR A 28 4.34 -1.12 6.90
CA THR A 28 4.77 0.06 7.65
C THR A 28 5.77 -0.30 8.74
N LEU A 29 5.51 -1.36 9.48
CA LEU A 29 6.44 -1.86 10.49
C LEU A 29 7.78 -2.26 9.88
N LEU A 30 7.79 -3.00 8.77
CA LEU A 30 9.00 -3.37 8.04
C LEU A 30 9.79 -2.13 7.58
N ASN A 31 9.11 -1.14 7.03
CA ASN A 31 9.73 0.12 6.62
C ASN A 31 10.44 0.80 7.80
N LEU A 32 9.76 0.91 8.93
CA LEU A 32 10.33 1.52 10.14
C LEU A 32 11.53 0.73 10.68
N VAL A 33 11.45 -0.59 10.72
CA VAL A 33 12.53 -1.46 11.21
C VAL A 33 13.76 -1.34 10.30
N VAL A 34 13.57 -1.42 8.99
CA VAL A 34 14.69 -1.31 8.03
C VAL A 34 15.35 0.07 8.14
N PHE A 35 14.56 1.14 8.19
CA PHE A 35 15.08 2.48 8.37
C PHE A 35 15.89 2.62 9.67
N TYR A 36 15.34 2.16 10.77
CA TYR A 36 15.98 2.24 12.09
C TYR A 36 17.30 1.49 12.13
N VAL A 37 17.32 0.24 11.64
CA VAL A 37 18.54 -0.57 11.63
C VAL A 37 19.62 0.07 10.77
N MET A 38 19.26 0.53 9.57
CA MET A 38 20.25 1.13 8.67
C MET A 38 20.77 2.48 9.18
N TYR A 39 19.88 3.32 9.67
CA TYR A 39 20.24 4.66 10.09
C TYR A 39 20.89 4.68 11.48
N GLU A 40 20.28 4.05 12.47
CA GLU A 40 20.74 4.13 13.86
C GLU A 40 21.85 3.11 14.18
N TRP A 41 21.75 1.89 13.69
CA TRP A 41 22.73 0.86 14.04
C TRP A 41 23.92 0.83 13.11
N TRP A 42 23.71 0.96 11.81
CA TRP A 42 24.76 0.88 10.81
C TRP A 42 25.33 2.23 10.43
N GLY A 43 24.72 3.31 10.87
CA GLY A 43 25.20 4.67 10.56
C GLY A 43 25.14 5.03 9.09
N ILE A 44 24.23 4.40 8.34
CA ILE A 44 24.06 4.70 6.91
C ILE A 44 23.32 6.01 6.75
N ASP A 45 23.63 6.73 5.69
CA ASP A 45 23.00 8.01 5.36
C ASP A 45 21.49 7.94 5.43
N LYS A 46 20.88 8.99 5.94
CA LYS A 46 19.42 9.08 6.16
C LYS A 46 18.60 8.87 4.89
N VAL A 47 19.02 9.48 3.79
CA VAL A 47 18.32 9.37 2.50
C VAL A 47 18.42 7.94 1.96
N VAL A 48 19.62 7.36 1.99
CA VAL A 48 19.84 5.97 1.56
C VAL A 48 19.02 4.99 2.41
N SER A 49 19.01 5.18 3.72
CA SER A 49 18.21 4.36 4.66
C SER A 49 16.71 4.48 4.36
N ASN A 50 16.21 5.68 4.09
CA ASN A 50 14.81 5.93 3.79
C ASN A 50 14.37 5.30 2.46
N VAL A 51 15.17 5.47 1.41
CA VAL A 51 14.89 4.87 0.10
C VAL A 51 14.93 3.35 0.16
N THR A 52 15.91 2.78 0.85
CA THR A 52 16.02 1.32 1.03
C THR A 52 14.83 0.78 1.81
N ALA A 53 14.44 1.45 2.88
CA ALA A 53 13.25 1.09 3.67
C ALA A 53 11.97 1.16 2.82
N TRP A 54 11.83 2.19 1.99
CA TRP A 54 10.70 2.31 1.08
C TRP A 54 10.68 1.17 0.04
N VAL A 55 11.80 0.86 -0.59
CA VAL A 55 11.91 -0.26 -1.55
C VAL A 55 11.55 -1.59 -0.89
N ALA A 56 12.10 -1.87 0.30
CA ALA A 56 11.79 -3.07 1.07
C ALA A 56 10.29 -3.15 1.37
N GLY A 57 9.68 -2.06 1.80
CA GLY A 57 8.25 -1.98 2.07
C GLY A 57 7.39 -2.23 0.84
N VAL A 58 7.75 -1.62 -0.30
CA VAL A 58 7.03 -1.80 -1.57
C VAL A 58 7.10 -3.24 -2.05
N LEU A 59 8.27 -3.87 -2.00
CA LEU A 59 8.44 -5.26 -2.40
C LEU A 59 7.65 -6.21 -1.49
N PHE A 60 7.72 -6.01 -0.18
CA PHE A 60 6.93 -6.78 0.78
C PHE A 60 5.43 -6.62 0.52
N ALA A 61 4.96 -5.39 0.35
CA ALA A 61 3.56 -5.11 0.06
C ALA A 61 3.11 -5.74 -1.25
N PHE A 62 3.95 -5.71 -2.29
CA PHE A 62 3.65 -6.35 -3.56
C PHE A 62 3.45 -7.86 -3.40
N VAL A 63 4.40 -8.54 -2.78
CA VAL A 63 4.35 -10.00 -2.60
C VAL A 63 3.16 -10.40 -1.74
N THR A 64 2.94 -9.73 -0.61
CA THR A 64 1.83 -10.04 0.30
C THR A 64 0.47 -9.76 -0.32
N ASN A 65 0.32 -8.64 -1.03
CA ASN A 65 -0.91 -8.32 -1.73
C ASN A 65 -1.20 -9.33 -2.85
N LYS A 66 -0.20 -9.71 -3.62
CA LYS A 66 -0.34 -10.69 -4.68
C LYS A 66 -0.75 -12.06 -4.16
N LEU A 67 -0.10 -12.54 -3.10
CA LEU A 67 -0.31 -13.90 -2.56
C LEU A 67 -1.51 -14.00 -1.62
N PHE A 68 -1.63 -13.09 -0.68
CA PHE A 68 -2.52 -13.27 0.47
C PHE A 68 -3.78 -12.39 0.42
N VAL A 69 -3.74 -11.29 -0.28
CA VAL A 69 -4.88 -10.35 -0.34
C VAL A 69 -5.70 -10.59 -1.59
N PHE A 70 -5.10 -10.50 -2.75
CA PHE A 70 -5.81 -10.59 -4.03
C PHE A 70 -5.69 -11.95 -4.72
N HIS A 71 -4.87 -12.84 -4.18
CA HIS A 71 -4.67 -14.21 -4.70
C HIS A 71 -4.43 -14.23 -6.22
N SER A 72 -3.60 -13.31 -6.71
CA SER A 72 -3.27 -13.24 -8.13
C SER A 72 -2.22 -14.28 -8.48
N GLY A 73 -2.58 -15.25 -9.30
CA GLY A 73 -1.67 -16.28 -9.83
C GLY A 73 -0.75 -15.73 -10.92
N GLY A 74 0.29 -16.50 -11.24
CA GLY A 74 1.23 -16.18 -12.31
C GLY A 74 2.42 -15.35 -11.86
N TRP A 75 3.57 -16.04 -11.69
CA TRP A 75 4.84 -15.43 -11.27
C TRP A 75 5.82 -15.28 -12.41
N ASN A 76 5.40 -15.57 -13.64
CA ASN A 76 6.25 -15.56 -14.81
C ASN A 76 5.73 -14.61 -15.88
N GLY A 77 6.64 -14.05 -16.67
CA GLY A 77 6.38 -13.34 -17.89
C GLY A 77 5.76 -11.95 -17.73
N LYS A 78 4.97 -11.58 -18.71
CA LYS A 78 4.41 -10.23 -18.84
C LYS A 78 3.47 -9.84 -17.70
N LYS A 79 2.73 -10.81 -17.15
CA LYS A 79 1.80 -10.54 -16.05
C LYS A 79 2.52 -10.05 -14.80
N LEU A 80 3.60 -10.73 -14.40
CA LEU A 80 4.38 -10.32 -13.21
C LEU A 80 4.96 -8.92 -13.38
N TRP A 81 5.56 -8.63 -14.53
CA TRP A 81 6.12 -7.30 -14.80
C TRP A 81 5.06 -6.21 -14.88
N TRP A 82 3.91 -6.53 -15.45
CA TRP A 82 2.76 -5.61 -15.45
C TRP A 82 2.29 -5.29 -14.03
N GLU A 83 2.08 -6.32 -13.22
CA GLU A 83 1.63 -6.15 -11.83
C GLU A 83 2.66 -5.36 -11.00
N LEU A 84 3.93 -5.70 -11.10
CA LEU A 84 5.00 -4.99 -10.38
C LEU A 84 5.10 -3.53 -10.84
N GLY A 85 5.14 -3.29 -12.15
CA GLY A 85 5.25 -1.95 -12.70
C GLY A 85 4.06 -1.06 -12.33
N THR A 86 2.85 -1.56 -12.45
CA THR A 86 1.64 -0.80 -12.08
C THR A 86 1.53 -0.60 -10.57
N PHE A 87 1.94 -1.58 -9.77
CA PHE A 87 1.94 -1.45 -8.32
C PHE A 87 2.92 -0.36 -7.86
N VAL A 88 4.15 -0.38 -8.35
CA VAL A 88 5.16 0.65 -8.02
C VAL A 88 4.69 2.03 -8.50
N SER A 89 4.15 2.11 -9.71
CA SER A 89 3.62 3.37 -10.25
C SER A 89 2.47 3.93 -9.40
N ALA A 90 1.56 3.07 -8.95
CA ALA A 90 0.47 3.47 -8.06
C ALA A 90 0.98 3.98 -6.71
N ARG A 91 2.03 3.35 -6.19
CA ARG A 91 2.68 3.79 -4.93
C ARG A 91 3.37 5.15 -5.10
N LEU A 92 4.05 5.36 -6.21
CA LEU A 92 4.65 6.66 -6.53
C LEU A 92 3.57 7.74 -6.69
N PHE A 93 2.49 7.44 -7.41
CA PHE A 93 1.37 8.35 -7.60
C PHE A 93 0.75 8.75 -6.25
N SER A 94 0.46 7.78 -5.40
CA SER A 94 -0.13 8.05 -4.09
C SER A 94 0.83 8.80 -3.17
N GLY A 95 2.13 8.57 -3.27
CA GLY A 95 3.15 9.33 -2.53
C GLY A 95 3.23 10.79 -2.97
N VAL A 96 3.17 11.06 -4.28
CA VAL A 96 3.09 12.41 -4.82
C VAL A 96 1.78 13.09 -4.37
N PHE A 97 0.66 12.37 -4.47
CA PHE A 97 -0.63 12.87 -3.99
C PHE A 97 -0.58 13.25 -2.51
N ASP A 98 -0.03 12.40 -1.65
CA ASP A 98 0.12 12.65 -0.22
C ASP A 98 0.89 13.95 0.04
N THR A 99 2.02 14.12 -0.64
CA THR A 99 2.87 15.30 -0.49
C THR A 99 2.16 16.56 -0.96
N VAL A 100 1.56 16.53 -2.15
CA VAL A 100 0.83 17.68 -2.71
C VAL A 100 -0.37 18.04 -1.84
N PHE A 101 -1.12 17.05 -1.37
CA PHE A 101 -2.27 17.26 -0.50
C PHE A 101 -1.85 17.94 0.82
N LEU A 102 -0.78 17.43 1.43
CA LEU A 102 -0.26 18.00 2.68
C LEU A 102 0.14 19.47 2.49
N VAL A 103 0.97 19.75 1.49
CA VAL A 103 1.45 21.12 1.23
C VAL A 103 0.29 22.05 0.85
N ALA A 104 -0.63 21.60 0.00
CA ALA A 104 -1.75 22.40 -0.44
C ALA A 104 -2.65 22.85 0.71
N PHE A 105 -2.98 21.95 1.62
CA PHE A 105 -3.88 22.24 2.74
C PHE A 105 -3.20 22.90 3.94
N THR A 106 -1.90 22.72 4.10
CA THR A 106 -1.15 23.36 5.20
C THR A 106 -0.60 24.73 4.84
N GLU A 107 -0.23 24.95 3.57
CA GLU A 107 0.45 26.18 3.18
C GLU A 107 -0.36 27.05 2.21
N TRP A 108 -1.03 26.44 1.20
CA TRP A 108 -1.58 27.20 0.09
C TRP A 108 -3.07 27.55 0.20
N LEU A 109 -3.90 26.60 0.64
CA LEU A 109 -5.35 26.77 0.58
C LEU A 109 -5.96 27.26 1.89
N MET A 110 -5.79 26.52 2.97
CA MET A 110 -6.52 26.75 4.21
C MET A 110 -5.64 26.95 5.43
N ARG A 111 -4.34 26.81 5.31
CA ARG A 111 -3.36 26.88 6.40
C ARG A 111 -3.76 26.06 7.63
N LEU A 112 -4.23 24.84 7.37
CA LEU A 112 -4.64 23.93 8.42
C LEU A 112 -3.44 23.34 9.15
N PRO A 113 -3.60 22.89 10.41
CA PRO A 113 -2.55 22.18 11.12
C PRO A 113 -2.09 20.94 10.36
N ALA A 114 -0.78 20.65 10.37
CA ALA A 114 -0.20 19.55 9.60
C ALA A 114 -0.71 18.16 10.01
N MET A 115 -0.89 17.91 11.31
CA MET A 115 -1.28 16.57 11.78
C MET A 115 -2.67 16.13 11.32
N PRO A 116 -3.74 16.92 11.44
CA PRO A 116 -5.03 16.52 10.90
C PRO A 116 -5.02 16.33 9.39
N VAL A 117 -4.33 17.19 8.65
CA VAL A 117 -4.18 17.06 7.19
C VAL A 117 -3.44 15.78 6.84
N LYS A 118 -2.37 15.45 7.55
CA LYS A 118 -1.61 14.21 7.34
C LYS A 118 -2.45 12.96 7.59
N ILE A 119 -3.27 12.96 8.62
CA ILE A 119 -4.17 11.85 8.93
C ILE A 119 -5.19 11.65 7.79
N VAL A 120 -5.82 12.73 7.33
CA VAL A 120 -6.79 12.66 6.22
C VAL A 120 -6.09 12.18 4.94
N SER A 121 -4.92 12.72 4.63
CA SER A 121 -4.14 12.31 3.47
C SER A 121 -3.78 10.83 3.53
N ASN A 122 -3.33 10.34 4.67
CA ASN A 122 -3.00 8.92 4.85
C ASN A 122 -4.22 8.01 4.63
N ILE A 123 -5.39 8.40 5.12
CA ILE A 123 -6.64 7.66 4.89
C ILE A 123 -6.94 7.60 3.39
N LEU A 124 -6.85 8.74 2.69
CA LEU A 124 -7.07 8.79 1.24
C LEU A 124 -6.06 7.94 0.47
N VAL A 125 -4.80 7.98 0.87
CA VAL A 125 -3.74 7.16 0.26
C VAL A 125 -4.01 5.67 0.45
N ILE A 126 -4.43 5.24 1.63
CA ILE A 126 -4.80 3.84 1.89
C ILE A 126 -5.94 3.40 0.97
N ILE A 127 -6.98 4.22 0.85
CA ILE A 127 -8.12 3.95 -0.04
C ILE A 127 -7.66 3.88 -1.50
N MET A 128 -6.88 4.85 -1.95
CA MET A 128 -6.34 4.89 -3.31
C MET A 128 -5.49 3.66 -3.63
N ASN A 129 -4.58 3.30 -2.74
CA ASN A 129 -3.71 2.13 -2.91
C ASN A 129 -4.52 0.83 -2.96
N TYR A 130 -5.56 0.72 -2.14
CA TYR A 130 -6.47 -0.43 -2.16
C TYR A 130 -7.22 -0.52 -3.50
N VAL A 131 -7.80 0.58 -3.96
CA VAL A 131 -8.54 0.64 -5.23
C VAL A 131 -7.62 0.30 -6.40
N PHE A 132 -6.43 0.90 -6.47
CA PHE A 132 -5.48 0.62 -7.53
C PHE A 132 -5.00 -0.82 -7.51
N SER A 133 -4.71 -1.38 -6.32
CA SER A 133 -4.27 -2.76 -6.19
C SER A 133 -5.35 -3.74 -6.63
N LYS A 134 -6.58 -3.51 -6.24
CA LYS A 134 -7.70 -4.39 -6.57
C LYS A 134 -8.11 -4.31 -8.04
N TRP A 135 -8.28 -3.11 -8.57
CA TRP A 135 -8.91 -2.91 -9.87
C TRP A 135 -7.95 -2.79 -11.04
N ILE A 136 -6.69 -2.44 -10.79
CA ILE A 136 -5.69 -2.20 -11.83
C ILE A 136 -4.58 -3.22 -11.77
N VAL A 137 -3.89 -3.33 -10.63
CA VAL A 137 -2.67 -4.14 -10.50
C VAL A 137 -2.97 -5.63 -10.55
N PHE A 138 -3.78 -6.11 -9.62
CA PHE A 138 -4.07 -7.53 -9.44
C PHE A 138 -5.44 -7.91 -10.00
N ARG A 139 -5.81 -7.25 -11.07
CA ARG A 139 -7.10 -7.50 -11.74
C ARG A 139 -7.20 -8.95 -12.17
N LYS A 140 -8.22 -9.65 -11.66
CA LYS A 140 -8.59 -10.97 -12.16
C LYS A 140 -9.24 -10.81 -13.52
N LYS A 141 -8.70 -11.48 -14.53
CA LYS A 141 -9.38 -11.56 -15.83
C LYS A 141 -10.71 -12.27 -15.61
N ALA A 142 -11.80 -11.65 -16.02
CA ALA A 142 -13.08 -12.31 -16.09
C ALA A 142 -12.97 -13.45 -17.12
N GLU A 143 -13.12 -14.69 -16.65
CA GLU A 143 -13.24 -15.85 -17.54
C GLU A 143 -14.67 -15.94 -18.06
#